data_10bf55c7cc682acf39a85881ee02c0cb
#
_entry.id   10bf55c7cc682acf39a85881ee02c0cb
#
_cell.length_a   1.000
_cell.length_b   1.000
_cell.length_c   1.000
_cell.angle_alpha   90.00
_cell.angle_beta   90.00
_cell.angle_gamma   90.00
#
_symmetry.space_group_name_H-M   'P 1'
#
loop_
_entity.id
_entity.type
_entity.pdbx_description
1 polymer ?
#
loop_
_entity_poly.entity_id
_entity_poly.type
_entity_poly.pdbx_seq_one_letter_code
_entity_poly.pdbx_strand_id
1 'polypeptide(L)'
;DVQAIALRKLADNGYDKTADLCEKRVAESPYGPVRLEALRLMSTSRSPRFNAMLVQAAGDSYELVRRLVSQWIGDCGDDELVPAAVEMLLDDELSLRVAYHADENMMFMNPDAVSAELRRQSAAKHELYQNEESLQKRLKRIADKQAEQTETFKFIRDPQNKMKRRLSEITYFRLYRHHYCVPELIALAEDAALEEPLRVAAVEALGWFGRSYQRPIISAMCERLLQSEQPRTIFEQTQRTSKRLEAY
;
A
#
# COMPACT_ATOMS: atom_id res chain seq x y z
N ASP A 1 -25.89 4.25 -11.92
CA ASP A 1 -26.60 3.05 -11.47
C ASP A 1 -27.29 3.35 -10.14
N VAL A 2 -28.64 3.14 -10.10
CA VAL A 2 -29.48 3.47 -8.93
C VAL A 2 -29.03 2.69 -7.68
N GLN A 3 -28.61 1.44 -7.82
CA GLN A 3 -28.16 0.62 -6.67
C GLN A 3 -26.85 1.14 -6.07
N ALA A 4 -25.91 1.59 -6.89
CA ALA A 4 -24.65 2.19 -6.42
C ALA A 4 -24.92 3.51 -5.66
N ILE A 5 -25.83 4.35 -6.19
CA ILE A 5 -26.26 5.59 -5.54
C ILE A 5 -26.97 5.29 -4.22
N ALA A 6 -27.87 4.31 -4.18
CA ALA A 6 -28.57 3.91 -2.97
C ALA A 6 -27.59 3.42 -1.88
N LEU A 7 -26.60 2.61 -2.27
CA LEU A 7 -25.56 2.10 -1.36
C LEU A 7 -24.75 3.26 -0.73
N ARG A 8 -24.34 4.25 -1.55
CA ARG A 8 -23.66 5.45 -1.05
C ARG A 8 -24.54 6.24 -0.08
N LYS A 9 -25.81 6.46 -0.42
CA LYS A 9 -26.75 7.17 0.44
C LYS A 9 -26.96 6.48 1.79
N LEU A 10 -26.99 5.14 1.83
CA LEU A 10 -27.05 4.39 3.08
C LEU A 10 -25.78 4.62 3.93
N ALA A 11 -24.60 4.60 3.30
CA ALA A 11 -23.35 4.89 3.98
C ALA A 11 -23.30 6.34 4.53
N ASP A 12 -23.65 7.33 3.71
CA ASP A 12 -23.67 8.74 4.07
C ASP A 12 -24.60 9.04 5.24
N ASN A 13 -25.70 8.26 5.39
CA ASN A 13 -26.66 8.37 6.49
C ASN A 13 -26.29 7.49 7.70
N GLY A 14 -25.12 6.88 7.72
CA GLY A 14 -24.64 6.12 8.88
C GLY A 14 -25.41 4.81 9.12
N TYR A 15 -25.92 4.15 8.06
CA TYR A 15 -26.61 2.88 8.22
C TYR A 15 -25.65 1.82 8.81
N ASP A 16 -25.98 1.30 9.98
CA ASP A 16 -25.12 0.43 10.78
C ASP A 16 -24.68 -0.88 10.12
N LYS A 17 -25.51 -1.41 9.18
CA LYS A 17 -25.19 -2.63 8.39
C LYS A 17 -24.54 -2.34 7.04
N THR A 18 -24.02 -1.15 6.83
CA THR A 18 -23.40 -0.78 5.54
C THR A 18 -22.26 -1.73 5.17
N ALA A 19 -21.41 -2.12 6.13
CA ALA A 19 -20.31 -3.05 5.89
C ALA A 19 -20.79 -4.42 5.40
N ASP A 20 -21.77 -5.01 6.07
CA ASP A 20 -22.34 -6.31 5.69
C ASP A 20 -23.02 -6.24 4.31
N LEU A 21 -23.69 -5.11 4.03
CA LEU A 21 -24.32 -4.89 2.73
C LEU A 21 -23.29 -4.75 1.61
N CYS A 22 -22.19 -4.04 1.85
CA CYS A 22 -21.10 -3.88 0.89
C CYS A 22 -20.44 -5.23 0.59
N GLU A 23 -20.11 -6.01 1.61
CA GLU A 23 -19.55 -7.37 1.45
C GLU A 23 -20.48 -8.25 0.59
N LYS A 24 -21.76 -8.28 0.93
CA LYS A 24 -22.76 -8.99 0.14
C LYS A 24 -22.83 -8.51 -1.31
N ARG A 25 -22.72 -7.18 -1.56
CA ARG A 25 -22.78 -6.64 -2.92
C ARG A 25 -21.53 -6.95 -3.73
N VAL A 26 -20.35 -7.00 -3.12
CA VAL A 26 -19.14 -7.46 -3.81
C VAL A 26 -19.28 -8.92 -4.23
N ALA A 27 -19.81 -9.77 -3.34
CA ALA A 27 -19.97 -11.21 -3.61
C ALA A 27 -21.05 -11.54 -4.64
N GLU A 28 -22.21 -10.88 -4.55
CA GLU A 28 -23.44 -11.36 -5.22
C GLU A 28 -23.96 -10.45 -6.33
N SER A 29 -23.55 -9.17 -6.39
CA SER A 29 -24.14 -8.25 -7.38
C SER A 29 -23.68 -8.61 -8.81
N PRO A 30 -24.62 -8.79 -9.77
CA PRO A 30 -24.25 -8.97 -11.17
C PRO A 30 -23.70 -7.69 -11.82
N TYR A 31 -23.87 -6.53 -11.18
CA TYR A 31 -23.51 -5.24 -11.73
C TYR A 31 -22.16 -4.76 -11.23
N GLY A 32 -21.16 -4.68 -12.14
CA GLY A 32 -19.81 -4.19 -11.82
C GLY A 32 -19.76 -2.82 -11.12
N PRO A 33 -20.53 -1.80 -11.55
CA PRO A 33 -20.59 -0.51 -10.86
C PRO A 33 -21.04 -0.59 -9.40
N VAL A 34 -21.92 -1.53 -9.06
CA VAL A 34 -22.36 -1.74 -7.66
C VAL A 34 -21.25 -2.36 -6.83
N ARG A 35 -20.56 -3.38 -7.37
CA ARG A 35 -19.41 -4.00 -6.70
C ARG A 35 -18.28 -2.99 -6.49
N LEU A 36 -18.02 -2.14 -7.52
CA LEU A 36 -17.03 -1.07 -7.44
C LEU A 36 -17.36 -0.07 -6.32
N GLU A 37 -18.61 0.36 -6.22
CA GLU A 37 -19.04 1.30 -5.18
C GLU A 37 -18.98 0.68 -3.79
N ALA A 38 -19.37 -0.58 -3.64
CA ALA A 38 -19.25 -1.31 -2.39
C ALA A 38 -17.78 -1.35 -1.89
N LEU A 39 -16.84 -1.69 -2.78
CA LEU A 39 -15.41 -1.67 -2.46
C LEU A 39 -14.91 -0.27 -2.06
N ARG A 40 -15.34 0.79 -2.76
CA ARG A 40 -14.97 2.18 -2.41
C ARG A 40 -15.44 2.55 -1.01
N LEU A 41 -16.67 2.22 -0.66
CA LEU A 41 -17.20 2.49 0.67
C LEU A 41 -16.42 1.73 1.75
N MET A 42 -16.09 0.45 1.51
CA MET A 42 -15.30 -0.35 2.45
C MET A 42 -13.85 0.14 2.58
N SER A 43 -13.28 0.75 1.55
CA SER A 43 -11.94 1.33 1.63
C SER A 43 -11.85 2.51 2.60
N THR A 44 -12.98 3.15 2.91
CA THR A 44 -13.07 4.28 3.84
C THR A 44 -13.50 3.87 5.25
N SER A 45 -14.14 2.71 5.41
CA SER A 45 -14.71 2.26 6.69
C SER A 45 -13.72 1.54 7.61
N ARG A 46 -12.46 1.35 7.19
CA ARG A 46 -11.42 0.62 7.94
C ARG A 46 -11.83 -0.80 8.36
N SER A 47 -12.71 -1.42 7.60
CA SER A 47 -13.19 -2.75 7.91
C SER A 47 -12.04 -3.78 7.86
N PRO A 48 -11.88 -4.63 8.89
CA PRO A 48 -10.92 -5.73 8.85
C PRO A 48 -11.23 -6.75 7.74
N ARG A 49 -12.44 -6.71 7.17
CA ARG A 49 -12.87 -7.55 6.07
C ARG A 49 -12.43 -7.02 4.69
N PHE A 50 -11.84 -5.82 4.64
CA PHE A 50 -11.50 -5.19 3.36
C PHE A 50 -10.49 -6.00 2.56
N ASN A 51 -9.45 -6.55 3.20
CA ASN A 51 -8.48 -7.41 2.52
C ASN A 51 -9.14 -8.64 1.89
N ALA A 52 -10.02 -9.32 2.62
CA ALA A 52 -10.76 -10.48 2.08
C ALA A 52 -11.62 -10.09 0.86
N MET A 53 -12.23 -8.90 0.88
CA MET A 53 -12.99 -8.38 -0.26
C MET A 53 -12.09 -8.05 -1.45
N LEU A 54 -10.86 -7.55 -1.23
CA LEU A 54 -9.89 -7.32 -2.29
C LEU A 54 -9.47 -8.64 -2.95
N VAL A 55 -9.18 -9.67 -2.15
CA VAL A 55 -8.84 -11.00 -2.67
C VAL A 55 -9.99 -11.57 -3.51
N GLN A 56 -11.23 -11.48 -3.03
CA GLN A 56 -12.40 -11.94 -3.76
C GLN A 56 -12.61 -11.19 -5.08
N ALA A 57 -12.36 -9.88 -5.09
CA ALA A 57 -12.58 -9.02 -6.25
C ALA A 57 -11.40 -8.95 -7.22
N ALA A 58 -10.27 -9.61 -6.94
CA ALA A 58 -9.10 -9.64 -7.81
C ALA A 58 -9.40 -10.25 -9.19
N GLY A 59 -10.25 -11.28 -9.23
CA GLY A 59 -10.74 -11.92 -10.46
C GLY A 59 -12.07 -11.38 -10.97
N ASP A 60 -12.50 -10.18 -10.58
CA ASP A 60 -13.81 -9.63 -10.98
C ASP A 60 -13.95 -9.50 -12.49
N SER A 61 -15.12 -9.83 -13.04
CA SER A 61 -15.42 -9.72 -14.48
C SER A 61 -15.39 -8.28 -15.00
N TYR A 62 -15.57 -7.27 -14.12
CA TYR A 62 -15.58 -5.86 -14.48
C TYR A 62 -14.19 -5.23 -14.33
N GLU A 63 -13.56 -4.84 -15.44
CA GLU A 63 -12.18 -4.33 -15.47
C GLU A 63 -11.91 -3.19 -14.48
N LEU A 64 -12.86 -2.26 -14.31
CA LEU A 64 -12.67 -1.14 -13.38
C LEU A 64 -12.57 -1.60 -11.92
N VAL A 65 -13.24 -2.71 -11.54
CA VAL A 65 -13.08 -3.33 -10.22
C VAL A 65 -11.66 -3.87 -10.10
N ARG A 66 -11.21 -4.72 -11.04
CA ARG A 66 -9.85 -5.29 -11.01
C ARG A 66 -8.78 -4.22 -10.93
N ARG A 67 -8.90 -3.15 -11.72
CA ARG A 67 -7.94 -2.03 -11.73
C ARG A 67 -7.86 -1.32 -10.38
N LEU A 68 -9.01 -1.08 -9.75
CA LEU A 68 -9.07 -0.43 -8.43
C LEU A 68 -8.55 -1.37 -7.32
N VAL A 69 -8.88 -2.66 -7.39
CA VAL A 69 -8.36 -3.70 -6.49
C VAL A 69 -6.84 -3.75 -6.56
N SER A 70 -6.25 -3.80 -7.75
CA SER A 70 -4.79 -3.77 -7.93
C SER A 70 -4.14 -2.54 -7.26
N GLN A 71 -4.74 -1.36 -7.40
CA GLN A 71 -4.26 -0.15 -6.74
C GLN A 71 -4.34 -0.27 -5.21
N TRP A 72 -5.46 -0.74 -4.68
CA TRP A 72 -5.64 -0.86 -3.23
C TRP A 72 -4.76 -1.94 -2.60
N ILE A 73 -4.50 -3.04 -3.30
CA ILE A 73 -3.53 -4.05 -2.86
C ILE A 73 -2.17 -3.39 -2.63
N GLY A 74 -1.70 -2.59 -3.60
CA GLY A 74 -0.46 -1.83 -3.46
C GLY A 74 -0.50 -0.78 -2.34
N ASP A 75 -1.65 -0.12 -2.13
CA ASP A 75 -1.85 0.88 -1.07
C ASP A 75 -1.88 0.25 0.34
N CYS A 76 -2.38 -0.96 0.47
CA CYS A 76 -2.39 -1.73 1.73
C CYS A 76 -1.02 -2.36 2.01
N GLY A 77 -0.39 -2.94 1.01
CA GLY A 77 0.93 -3.56 1.09
C GLY A 77 1.04 -4.78 1.99
N ASP A 78 -0.11 -5.38 2.36
CA ASP A 78 -0.19 -6.52 3.26
C ASP A 78 0.27 -7.81 2.56
N ASP A 79 1.10 -8.62 3.24
CA ASP A 79 1.62 -9.87 2.69
C ASP A 79 0.51 -10.89 2.37
N GLU A 80 -0.63 -10.85 3.06
CA GLU A 80 -1.80 -11.70 2.75
C GLU A 80 -2.43 -11.38 1.39
N LEU A 81 -2.19 -10.19 0.83
CA LEU A 81 -2.67 -9.77 -0.48
C LEU A 81 -1.71 -10.13 -1.63
N VAL A 82 -0.49 -10.55 -1.32
CA VAL A 82 0.54 -10.91 -2.33
C VAL A 82 0.05 -12.00 -3.28
N PRO A 83 -0.60 -13.08 -2.83
CA PRO A 83 -1.11 -14.11 -3.76
C PRO A 83 -2.07 -13.56 -4.82
N ALA A 84 -3.00 -12.69 -4.41
CA ALA A 84 -3.95 -12.07 -5.33
C ALA A 84 -3.28 -11.09 -6.29
N ALA A 85 -2.28 -10.30 -5.81
CA ALA A 85 -1.51 -9.39 -6.65
C ALA A 85 -0.74 -10.15 -7.75
N VAL A 86 -0.10 -11.26 -7.39
CA VAL A 86 0.65 -12.10 -8.33
C VAL A 86 -0.29 -12.80 -9.30
N GLU A 87 -1.45 -13.31 -8.83
CA GLU A 87 -2.45 -13.90 -9.71
C GLU A 87 -2.96 -12.92 -10.76
N MET A 88 -3.25 -11.66 -10.34
CA MET A 88 -3.66 -10.60 -11.27
C MET A 88 -2.57 -10.28 -12.31
N LEU A 89 -1.29 -10.36 -11.94
CA LEU A 89 -0.18 -10.17 -12.88
C LEU A 89 -0.07 -11.31 -13.88
N LEU A 90 -0.33 -12.54 -13.41
CA LEU A 90 -0.13 -13.78 -14.17
C LEU A 90 -1.39 -14.24 -14.93
N ASP A 91 -2.47 -13.47 -14.91
CA ASP A 91 -3.71 -13.77 -15.62
C ASP A 91 -3.66 -13.23 -17.05
N ASP A 92 -3.57 -14.13 -18.03
CA ASP A 92 -3.50 -13.79 -19.46
C ASP A 92 -4.81 -13.21 -20.02
N GLU A 93 -5.93 -13.45 -19.36
CA GLU A 93 -7.23 -12.88 -19.75
C GLU A 93 -7.41 -11.43 -19.27
N LEU A 94 -6.54 -10.95 -18.39
CA LEU A 94 -6.57 -9.57 -17.93
C LEU A 94 -6.07 -8.61 -19.01
N SER A 95 -6.69 -7.44 -19.06
CA SER A 95 -6.18 -6.39 -19.93
C SER A 95 -4.73 -6.03 -19.54
N LEU A 96 -3.90 -5.71 -20.54
CA LEU A 96 -2.52 -5.25 -20.33
C LEU A 96 -2.43 -4.10 -19.33
N ARG A 97 -3.49 -3.29 -19.21
CA ARG A 97 -3.56 -2.19 -18.25
C ARG A 97 -3.66 -2.68 -16.81
N VAL A 98 -4.45 -3.73 -16.54
CA VAL A 98 -4.56 -4.32 -15.19
C VAL A 98 -3.25 -4.99 -14.80
N ALA A 99 -2.66 -5.77 -15.70
CA ALA A 99 -1.37 -6.42 -15.48
C ALA A 99 -0.24 -5.39 -15.21
N TYR A 100 -0.22 -4.28 -15.96
CA TYR A 100 0.74 -3.19 -15.73
C TYR A 100 0.59 -2.58 -14.32
N HIS A 101 -0.64 -2.30 -13.89
CA HIS A 101 -0.88 -1.76 -12.54
C HIS A 101 -0.52 -2.77 -11.45
N ALA A 102 -0.79 -4.06 -11.65
CA ALA A 102 -0.39 -5.11 -10.71
C ALA A 102 1.16 -5.17 -10.58
N ASP A 103 1.88 -5.13 -11.70
CA ASP A 103 3.35 -5.13 -11.72
C ASP A 103 3.96 -3.91 -10.99
N GLU A 104 3.41 -2.72 -11.21
CA GLU A 104 3.87 -1.51 -10.52
C GLU A 104 3.54 -1.54 -9.01
N ASN A 105 2.35 -1.96 -8.65
CA ASN A 105 1.90 -1.96 -7.25
C ASN A 105 2.62 -3.02 -6.40
N MET A 106 3.02 -4.15 -6.99
CA MET A 106 3.82 -5.16 -6.28
C MET A 106 5.19 -4.63 -5.83
N MET A 107 5.75 -3.62 -6.52
CA MET A 107 7.02 -3.01 -6.13
C MET A 107 6.94 -2.30 -4.76
N PHE A 108 5.73 -2.01 -4.26
CA PHE A 108 5.51 -1.39 -2.95
C PHE A 108 5.36 -2.40 -1.82
N MET A 109 5.08 -3.67 -2.15
CA MET A 109 4.86 -4.76 -1.19
C MET A 109 6.19 -5.35 -0.71
N ASN A 110 6.13 -6.29 0.22
CA ASN A 110 7.29 -7.01 0.72
C ASN A 110 7.99 -7.78 -0.42
N PRO A 111 9.25 -7.42 -0.77
CA PRO A 111 9.93 -7.98 -1.92
C PRO A 111 10.20 -9.48 -1.80
N ASP A 112 10.43 -9.98 -0.58
CA ASP A 112 10.68 -11.41 -0.35
C ASP A 112 9.39 -12.22 -0.51
N ALA A 113 8.27 -11.73 0.02
CA ALA A 113 6.96 -12.37 -0.13
C ALA A 113 6.53 -12.39 -1.60
N VAL A 114 6.66 -11.27 -2.33
CA VAL A 114 6.34 -11.19 -3.75
C VAL A 114 7.22 -12.11 -4.58
N SER A 115 8.53 -12.16 -4.31
CA SER A 115 9.46 -13.02 -5.04
C SER A 115 9.19 -14.51 -4.81
N ALA A 116 8.87 -14.90 -3.58
CA ALA A 116 8.51 -16.28 -3.25
C ALA A 116 7.21 -16.69 -3.97
N GLU A 117 6.20 -15.84 -3.95
CA GLU A 117 4.90 -16.11 -4.55
C GLU A 117 4.97 -16.15 -6.10
N LEU A 118 5.75 -15.25 -6.72
CA LEU A 118 6.01 -15.31 -8.17
C LEU A 118 6.61 -16.65 -8.58
N ARG A 119 7.61 -17.16 -7.85
CA ARG A 119 8.19 -18.48 -8.12
C ARG A 119 7.17 -19.59 -7.94
N ARG A 120 6.40 -19.55 -6.86
CA ARG A 120 5.38 -20.56 -6.55
C ARG A 120 4.31 -20.65 -7.62
N GLN A 121 3.71 -19.51 -8.01
CA GLN A 121 2.64 -19.50 -9.00
C GLN A 121 3.16 -19.80 -10.42
N SER A 122 4.34 -19.29 -10.78
CA SER A 122 4.95 -19.60 -12.08
C SER A 122 5.25 -21.08 -12.23
N ALA A 123 5.70 -21.76 -11.18
CA ALA A 123 5.90 -23.21 -11.17
C ALA A 123 4.60 -24.01 -11.32
N ALA A 124 3.50 -23.51 -10.75
CA ALA A 124 2.18 -24.17 -10.79
C ALA A 124 1.47 -23.97 -12.16
N LYS A 125 1.71 -22.84 -12.84
CA LYS A 125 1.10 -22.49 -14.14
C LYS A 125 2.02 -22.84 -15.33
N HIS A 126 2.69 -23.96 -15.28
CA HIS A 126 3.79 -24.37 -16.17
C HIS A 126 3.53 -24.26 -17.68
N GLU A 127 2.28 -24.27 -18.14
CA GLU A 127 1.94 -24.15 -19.58
C GLU A 127 1.86 -22.70 -20.09
N LEU A 128 1.56 -21.73 -19.22
CA LEU A 128 1.32 -20.34 -19.62
C LEU A 128 2.57 -19.44 -19.43
N TYR A 129 3.45 -19.77 -18.46
CA TYR A 129 4.64 -18.99 -18.15
C TYR A 129 5.94 -19.72 -18.49
N GLN A 130 6.02 -20.27 -19.69
CA GLN A 130 7.25 -20.90 -20.21
C GLN A 130 8.41 -19.93 -20.41
N ASN A 131 8.24 -18.64 -20.13
CA ASN A 131 9.31 -17.68 -20.28
C ASN A 131 10.03 -17.43 -18.96
N GLU A 132 10.94 -18.37 -18.60
CA GLU A 132 11.89 -18.24 -17.48
C GLU A 132 12.58 -16.88 -17.49
N GLU A 133 12.90 -16.33 -18.67
CA GLU A 133 13.51 -15.02 -18.82
C GLU A 133 12.62 -13.90 -18.26
N SER A 134 11.33 -13.92 -18.51
CA SER A 134 10.37 -12.94 -17.97
C SER A 134 10.27 -12.99 -16.45
N LEU A 135 10.24 -14.20 -15.86
CA LEU A 135 10.25 -14.38 -14.42
C LEU A 135 11.55 -13.84 -13.82
N GLN A 136 12.69 -14.23 -14.37
CA GLN A 136 14.00 -13.77 -13.89
C GLN A 136 14.15 -12.26 -14.01
N LYS A 137 13.66 -11.64 -15.07
CA LYS A 137 13.66 -10.19 -15.26
C LYS A 137 12.84 -9.48 -14.16
N ARG A 138 11.67 -10.03 -13.79
CA ARG A 138 10.83 -9.47 -12.70
C ARG A 138 11.50 -9.64 -11.35
N LEU A 139 12.01 -10.83 -11.03
CA LEU A 139 12.72 -11.09 -9.78
C LEU A 139 13.93 -10.18 -9.64
N LYS A 140 14.68 -9.98 -10.73
CA LYS A 140 15.80 -9.04 -10.75
C LYS A 140 15.34 -7.60 -10.48
N ARG A 141 14.24 -7.14 -11.12
CA ARG A 141 13.70 -5.79 -10.90
C ARG A 141 13.31 -5.56 -9.44
N ILE A 142 12.69 -6.56 -8.77
CA ILE A 142 12.35 -6.50 -7.35
C ILE A 142 13.61 -6.38 -6.50
N ALA A 143 14.61 -7.22 -6.73
CA ALA A 143 15.87 -7.19 -6.00
C ALA A 143 16.66 -5.88 -6.21
N ASP A 144 16.73 -5.40 -7.45
CA ASP A 144 17.37 -4.12 -7.79
C ASP A 144 16.68 -2.96 -7.05
N LYS A 145 15.33 -2.97 -6.96
CA LYS A 145 14.56 -1.94 -6.25
C LYS A 145 14.78 -1.99 -4.75
N GLN A 146 14.84 -3.17 -4.15
CA GLN A 146 15.17 -3.34 -2.73
C GLN A 146 16.58 -2.83 -2.41
N ALA A 147 17.55 -3.16 -3.26
CA ALA A 147 18.92 -2.67 -3.13
C ALA A 147 19.01 -1.14 -3.26
N GLU A 148 18.29 -0.54 -4.23
CA GLU A 148 18.19 0.91 -4.41
C GLU A 148 17.66 1.59 -3.13
N GLN A 149 16.61 1.06 -2.50
CA GLN A 149 16.08 1.64 -1.26
C GLN A 149 17.09 1.53 -0.11
N THR A 150 17.82 0.43 0.00
CA THR A 150 18.88 0.26 1.01
C THR A 150 19.97 1.32 0.84
N GLU A 151 20.44 1.56 -0.38
CA GLU A 151 21.43 2.60 -0.65
C GLU A 151 20.88 4.01 -0.41
N THR A 152 19.59 4.23 -0.70
CA THR A 152 18.89 5.49 -0.41
C THR A 152 18.93 5.82 1.09
N PHE A 153 18.68 4.85 1.97
CA PHE A 153 18.76 5.09 3.42
C PHE A 153 20.20 5.35 3.91
N LYS A 154 21.21 4.69 3.33
CA LYS A 154 22.62 5.01 3.60
C LYS A 154 22.94 6.45 3.17
N PHE A 155 22.49 6.85 1.97
CA PHE A 155 22.68 8.21 1.46
C PHE A 155 22.02 9.26 2.37
N ILE A 156 20.79 8.99 2.87
CA ILE A 156 20.07 9.89 3.78
C ILE A 156 20.85 10.07 5.09
N ARG A 157 21.44 9.00 5.64
CA ARG A 157 22.19 9.05 6.91
C ARG A 157 23.57 9.68 6.80
N ASP A 158 24.15 9.75 5.62
CA ASP A 158 25.50 10.32 5.44
C ASP A 158 25.48 11.86 5.50
N PRO A 159 26.08 12.48 6.54
CA PRO A 159 26.10 13.93 6.72
C PRO A 159 26.93 14.66 5.65
N GLN A 160 27.77 13.98 4.88
CA GLN A 160 28.53 14.57 3.78
C GLN A 160 27.64 14.89 2.58
N ASN A 161 26.48 14.25 2.47
CA ASN A 161 25.52 14.52 1.42
C ASN A 161 24.76 15.82 1.68
N LYS A 162 24.49 16.56 0.60
CA LYS A 162 23.75 17.84 0.69
C LYS A 162 22.37 17.64 1.31
N MET A 163 22.04 18.39 2.36
CA MET A 163 20.77 18.35 3.06
C MET A 163 19.56 18.36 2.11
N LYS A 164 19.56 19.24 1.11
CA LYS A 164 18.46 19.32 0.13
C LYS A 164 18.23 18.00 -0.61
N ARG A 165 19.30 17.26 -0.94
CA ARG A 165 19.17 15.95 -1.61
C ARG A 165 18.64 14.89 -0.65
N ARG A 166 19.19 14.83 0.57
CA ARG A 166 18.75 13.91 1.62
C ARG A 166 17.23 14.08 1.90
N LEU A 167 16.75 15.33 1.99
CA LEU A 167 15.33 15.64 2.13
C LEU A 167 14.50 15.21 0.92
N SER A 168 15.03 15.37 -0.29
CA SER A 168 14.36 14.93 -1.52
C SER A 168 14.13 13.42 -1.54
N GLU A 169 15.13 12.63 -1.10
CA GLU A 169 15.03 11.18 -1.00
C GLU A 169 13.95 10.74 0.00
N ILE A 170 13.85 11.40 1.17
CA ILE A 170 12.77 11.10 2.12
C ILE A 170 11.40 11.48 1.53
N THR A 171 11.31 12.62 0.83
CA THR A 171 10.06 13.09 0.21
C THR A 171 9.56 12.10 -0.86
N TYR A 172 10.46 11.36 -1.53
CA TYR A 172 10.12 10.32 -2.49
C TYR A 172 9.14 9.30 -1.91
N PHE A 173 9.30 8.90 -0.63
CA PHE A 173 8.43 7.93 0.03
C PHE A 173 6.98 8.41 0.25
N ARG A 174 6.69 9.70 0.09
CA ARG A 174 5.31 10.22 0.09
C ARG A 174 4.55 9.82 -1.17
N LEU A 175 5.25 9.67 -2.29
CA LEU A 175 4.70 9.33 -3.60
C LEU A 175 4.77 7.83 -3.87
N TYR A 176 5.90 7.22 -3.48
CA TYR A 176 6.20 5.81 -3.71
C TYR A 176 6.28 5.09 -2.37
N ARG A 177 5.17 4.52 -1.94
CA ARG A 177 4.96 3.97 -0.61
C ARG A 177 5.48 2.54 -0.51
N HIS A 178 6.79 2.35 -0.55
CA HIS A 178 7.42 1.06 -0.28
C HIS A 178 7.20 0.65 1.17
N HIS A 179 6.22 -0.23 1.43
CA HIS A 179 5.81 -0.61 2.78
C HIS A 179 6.94 -1.24 3.59
N TYR A 180 7.81 -2.00 2.95
CA TYR A 180 9.00 -2.58 3.59
C TYR A 180 10.04 -1.55 4.05
N CYS A 181 9.92 -0.29 3.63
CA CYS A 181 10.77 0.82 4.09
C CYS A 181 10.24 1.54 5.34
N VAL A 182 9.04 1.22 5.81
CA VAL A 182 8.44 1.87 6.99
C VAL A 182 9.30 1.73 8.24
N PRO A 183 9.90 0.57 8.57
CA PRO A 183 10.80 0.47 9.73
C PRO A 183 11.99 1.43 9.67
N GLU A 184 12.60 1.59 8.49
CA GLU A 184 13.73 2.50 8.29
C GLU A 184 13.30 3.98 8.40
N LEU A 185 12.12 4.34 7.89
CA LEU A 185 11.56 5.68 8.06
C LEU A 185 11.25 5.98 9.54
N ILE A 186 10.75 5.00 10.29
CA ILE A 186 10.56 5.11 11.74
C ILE A 186 11.91 5.33 12.43
N ALA A 187 12.93 4.55 12.08
CA ALA A 187 14.26 4.70 12.63
C ALA A 187 14.85 6.10 12.36
N LEU A 188 14.63 6.68 11.16
CA LEU A 188 15.03 8.06 10.88
C LEU A 188 14.26 9.08 11.75
N ALA A 189 12.96 8.88 11.95
CA ALA A 189 12.12 9.79 12.72
C ALA A 189 12.52 9.82 14.21
N GLU A 190 12.91 8.67 14.76
CA GLU A 190 13.26 8.47 16.18
C GLU A 190 14.76 8.73 16.49
N ASP A 191 15.63 8.78 15.49
CA ASP A 191 17.08 9.00 15.68
C ASP A 191 17.38 10.43 16.16
N ALA A 192 17.62 10.60 17.45
CA ALA A 192 17.94 11.89 18.04
C ALA A 192 19.29 12.48 17.57
N ALA A 193 20.18 11.68 16.99
CA ALA A 193 21.45 12.13 16.44
C ALA A 193 21.30 12.65 15.00
N LEU A 194 20.18 12.36 14.33
CA LEU A 194 19.94 12.85 12.99
C LEU A 194 19.44 14.30 13.03
N GLU A 195 19.80 15.07 12.00
CA GLU A 195 19.39 16.47 11.90
C GLU A 195 17.85 16.62 11.85
N GLU A 196 17.35 17.56 12.63
CA GLU A 196 15.92 17.81 12.83
C GLU A 196 15.10 17.88 11.53
N PRO A 197 15.53 18.57 10.44
CA PRO A 197 14.74 18.62 9.20
C PRO A 197 14.51 17.24 8.55
N LEU A 198 15.45 16.31 8.69
CA LEU A 198 15.32 14.94 8.15
C LEU A 198 14.32 14.13 8.97
N ARG A 199 14.39 14.27 10.31
CA ARG A 199 13.42 13.64 11.23
C ARG A 199 11.99 14.12 10.94
N VAL A 200 11.80 15.44 10.79
CA VAL A 200 10.51 16.03 10.41
C VAL A 200 10.02 15.48 9.09
N ALA A 201 10.89 15.39 8.07
CA ALA A 201 10.52 14.84 6.77
C ALA A 201 10.13 13.35 6.84
N ALA A 202 10.83 12.56 7.66
CA ALA A 202 10.50 11.14 7.88
C ALA A 202 9.11 10.98 8.55
N VAL A 203 8.83 11.76 9.60
CA VAL A 203 7.50 11.79 10.24
C VAL A 203 6.41 12.19 9.25
N GLU A 204 6.67 13.19 8.40
CA GLU A 204 5.73 13.61 7.36
C GLU A 204 5.48 12.51 6.33
N ALA A 205 6.55 11.85 5.84
CA ALA A 205 6.44 10.77 4.86
C ALA A 205 5.58 9.61 5.40
N LEU A 206 5.80 9.21 6.66
CA LEU A 206 5.03 8.15 7.32
C LEU A 206 3.52 8.45 7.37
N GLY A 207 3.12 9.71 7.42
CA GLY A 207 1.71 10.09 7.40
C GLY A 207 0.97 9.74 6.09
N TRP A 208 1.68 9.37 5.03
CA TRP A 208 1.07 8.94 3.75
C TRP A 208 0.82 7.43 3.67
N PHE A 209 1.23 6.68 4.69
CA PHE A 209 1.00 5.24 4.81
C PHE A 209 -0.29 4.89 5.57
N GLY A 210 -1.30 5.78 5.54
CA GLY A 210 -2.54 5.61 6.32
C GLY A 210 -3.34 4.35 5.97
N ARG A 211 -3.24 3.84 4.74
CA ARG A 211 -3.85 2.56 4.31
C ARG A 211 -2.95 1.35 4.51
N SER A 212 -1.68 1.55 4.85
CA SER A 212 -0.72 0.48 5.06
C SER A 212 -1.14 -0.44 6.21
N TYR A 213 -0.89 -1.75 6.04
CA TYR A 213 -0.97 -2.72 7.13
C TYR A 213 -0.04 -2.36 8.30
N GLN A 214 1.01 -1.57 8.04
CA GLN A 214 1.94 -1.09 9.06
C GLN A 214 1.47 0.18 9.79
N ARG A 215 0.28 0.71 9.50
CA ARG A 215 -0.26 1.87 10.21
C ARG A 215 -0.19 1.76 11.73
N PRO A 216 -0.47 0.60 12.38
CA PRO A 216 -0.38 0.49 13.83
C PRO A 216 1.01 0.81 14.39
N ILE A 217 2.09 0.36 13.75
CA ILE A 217 3.45 0.66 14.22
C ILE A 217 3.83 2.13 13.98
N ILE A 218 3.30 2.75 12.91
CA ILE A 218 3.48 4.19 12.66
C ILE A 218 2.72 5.00 13.73
N SER A 219 1.49 4.61 14.07
CA SER A 219 0.73 5.25 15.13
C SER A 219 1.43 5.13 16.49
N ALA A 220 1.95 3.95 16.82
CA ALA A 220 2.74 3.75 18.04
C ALA A 220 4.03 4.60 18.07
N MET A 221 4.70 4.79 16.92
CA MET A 221 5.81 5.73 16.79
C MET A 221 5.36 7.17 17.08
N CYS A 222 4.22 7.60 16.51
CA CYS A 222 3.68 8.93 16.79
C CYS A 222 3.40 9.12 18.29
N GLU A 223 2.80 8.15 18.96
CA GLU A 223 2.55 8.18 20.40
C GLU A 223 3.85 8.34 21.21
N ARG A 224 4.89 7.57 20.90
CA ARG A 224 6.20 7.68 21.56
C ARG A 224 6.81 9.07 21.38
N LEU A 225 6.79 9.62 20.16
CA LEU A 225 7.33 10.95 19.88
C LEU A 225 6.52 12.06 20.60
N LEU A 226 5.20 11.92 20.74
CA LEU A 226 4.36 12.90 21.45
C LEU A 226 4.54 12.85 22.97
N GLN A 227 4.94 11.70 23.53
CA GLN A 227 5.18 11.51 24.96
C GLN A 227 6.61 11.85 25.40
N SER A 228 7.54 11.94 24.47
CA SER A 228 8.94 12.25 24.73
C SER A 228 9.25 13.74 24.50
N GLU A 229 10.32 14.23 25.14
CA GLU A 229 10.83 15.59 24.89
C GLU A 229 11.40 15.67 23.47
N GLN A 230 10.76 16.47 22.62
CA GLN A 230 11.13 16.63 21.21
C GLN A 230 11.20 18.13 20.84
N PRO A 231 12.02 18.50 19.84
CA PRO A 231 11.94 19.82 19.22
C PRO A 231 10.49 20.12 18.77
N ARG A 232 10.09 21.38 18.91
CA ARG A 232 8.70 21.81 18.61
C ARG A 232 8.24 21.43 17.21
N THR A 233 9.11 21.52 16.24
CA THR A 233 8.81 21.17 14.82
C THR A 233 8.49 19.69 14.64
N ILE A 234 9.24 18.80 15.32
CA ILE A 234 8.97 17.35 15.32
C ILE A 234 7.62 17.08 16.00
N PHE A 235 7.39 17.69 17.16
CA PHE A 235 6.13 17.54 17.89
C PHE A 235 4.91 17.96 17.05
N GLU A 236 4.96 19.16 16.44
CA GLU A 236 3.88 19.66 15.59
C GLU A 236 3.66 18.79 14.34
N GLN A 237 4.75 18.32 13.72
CA GLN A 237 4.64 17.42 12.57
C GLN A 237 4.07 16.06 12.97
N THR A 238 4.44 15.53 14.13
CA THR A 238 3.91 14.26 14.65
C THR A 238 2.40 14.37 14.91
N GLN A 239 1.93 15.48 15.48
CA GLN A 239 0.48 15.73 15.63
C GLN A 239 -0.26 15.73 14.28
N ARG A 240 0.31 16.39 13.26
CA ARG A 240 -0.29 16.42 11.92
C ARG A 240 -0.33 15.03 11.29
N THR A 241 0.74 14.25 11.47
CA THR A 241 0.83 12.87 10.97
C THR A 241 -0.16 11.97 11.66
N SER A 242 -0.25 12.00 13.00
CA SER A 242 -1.23 11.23 13.79
C SER A 242 -2.66 11.53 13.31
N LYS A 243 -3.01 12.82 13.23
CA LYS A 243 -4.33 13.23 12.72
C LYS A 243 -4.62 12.76 11.30
N ARG A 244 -3.60 12.76 10.41
CA ARG A 244 -3.76 12.24 9.05
C ARG A 244 -4.01 10.73 9.04
N LEU A 245 -3.28 9.97 9.87
CA LEU A 245 -3.48 8.51 10.00
C LEU A 245 -4.88 8.17 10.54
N GLU A 246 -5.43 8.99 11.42
CA GLU A 246 -6.81 8.84 11.93
C GLU A 246 -7.88 9.06 10.85
N ALA A 247 -7.58 9.86 9.83
CA ALA A 247 -8.52 10.16 8.75
C ALA A 247 -8.65 9.04 7.70
N TYR A 248 -7.72 8.06 7.68
CA TYR A 248 -7.80 6.87 6.84
C TYR A 248 -8.48 5.72 7.56
#